data_4927884a3804a43fa09922509e40bd36
#
_entry.id   4927884a3804a43fa09922509e40bd36
#
_cell.length_a   1.000
_cell.length_b   1.000
_cell.length_c   1.000
_cell.angle_alpha   90.00
_cell.angle_beta   90.00
_cell.angle_gamma   90.00
#
_symmetry.space_group_name_H-M   'P 1'
#
loop_
_entity.id
_entity.type
_entity.pdbx_description
1 polymer ?
#
loop_
_entity_poly.entity_id
_entity_poly.type
_entity_poly.pdbx_seq_one_letter_code
_entity_poly.pdbx_strand_id
1 'polypeptide(L)'
;MYELRLQESEKKKSLTLYVIKNKLGSSSKELATFLLTLIHGLEMIAVVIYLIAIVVANLTLLWFGPQAAIINAFILIGLDLSLRDKLHDQWHGNNLWLKMLALICGGSIITVALNWEALPIAIASSTAFLVAGIGDALLYARLRKYRFLIRSNGSNIAGSALDSVIFPTMAFGVFMPEIILGQFVAKVAGGAIWSFILQKTYLKNAN
;
A
#
# COMPACT_ATOMS: atom_id res chain seq x y z
N MET A 1 -12.44 16.58 -16.67
CA MET A 1 -11.95 17.73 -15.88
C MET A 1 -10.84 17.35 -14.90
N TYR A 2 -10.89 16.19 -14.23
CA TYR A 2 -9.85 15.71 -13.31
C TYR A 2 -8.54 15.28 -14.04
N GLU A 3 -8.64 14.56 -15.14
CA GLU A 3 -7.51 14.16 -15.97
C GLU A 3 -6.76 15.35 -16.58
N LEU A 4 -7.48 16.40 -16.98
CA LEU A 4 -6.86 17.64 -17.47
C LEU A 4 -6.04 18.34 -16.39
N ARG A 5 -6.50 18.35 -15.13
CA ARG A 5 -5.73 18.91 -14.01
C ARG A 5 -4.49 18.08 -13.67
N LEU A 6 -4.58 16.76 -13.84
CA LEU A 6 -3.45 15.87 -13.61
C LEU A 6 -2.38 16.03 -14.69
N GLN A 7 -2.78 16.10 -15.97
CA GLN A 7 -1.87 16.41 -17.07
C GLN A 7 -1.23 17.78 -16.89
N GLU A 8 -1.98 18.75 -16.39
CA GLU A 8 -1.46 20.11 -16.14
C GLU A 8 -0.50 20.13 -14.94
N SER A 9 -0.75 19.32 -13.90
CA SER A 9 0.15 19.14 -12.76
C SER A 9 1.44 18.45 -13.15
N GLU A 10 1.38 17.38 -13.93
CA GLU A 10 2.56 16.67 -14.46
C GLU A 10 3.36 17.54 -15.44
N LYS A 11 2.68 18.29 -16.30
CA LYS A 11 3.31 19.24 -17.21
C LYS A 11 3.97 20.39 -16.45
N LYS A 12 3.36 20.89 -15.36
CA LYS A 12 3.97 21.87 -14.45
C LYS A 12 5.19 21.31 -13.73
N LYS A 13 5.13 20.08 -13.19
CA LYS A 13 6.27 19.41 -12.56
C LYS A 13 7.42 19.21 -13.56
N SER A 14 7.13 18.71 -14.74
CA SER A 14 8.10 18.51 -15.82
C SER A 14 8.73 19.83 -16.27
N LEU A 15 7.93 20.89 -16.44
CA LEU A 15 8.42 22.22 -16.80
C LEU A 15 9.26 22.84 -15.66
N THR A 16 8.85 22.67 -14.42
CA THR A 16 9.60 23.14 -13.25
C THR A 16 10.94 22.43 -13.15
N LEU A 17 10.96 21.10 -13.33
CA LEU A 17 12.20 20.32 -13.37
C LEU A 17 13.11 20.70 -14.54
N TYR A 18 12.54 20.97 -15.71
CA TYR A 18 13.30 21.44 -16.88
C TYR A 18 13.90 22.84 -16.67
N VAL A 19 13.13 23.78 -16.11
CA VAL A 19 13.58 25.15 -15.78
C VAL A 19 14.64 25.12 -14.68
N ILE A 20 14.45 24.29 -13.65
CA ILE A 20 15.42 24.05 -12.59
C ILE A 20 16.70 23.47 -13.17
N LYS A 21 16.62 22.45 -14.04
CA LYS A 21 17.77 21.79 -14.66
C LYS A 21 18.59 22.71 -15.58
N ASN A 22 17.95 23.68 -16.21
CA ASN A 22 18.63 24.59 -17.16
C ASN A 22 19.09 25.93 -16.56
N LYS A 23 18.49 26.39 -15.45
CA LYS A 23 18.84 27.67 -14.81
C LYS A 23 19.83 27.55 -13.65
N LEU A 24 20.09 26.36 -13.16
CA LEU A 24 20.92 26.13 -11.97
C LEU A 24 22.39 25.87 -12.37
N GLY A 25 23.32 26.49 -11.66
CA GLY A 25 24.76 26.20 -11.74
C GLY A 25 25.09 24.74 -11.37
N SER A 26 26.32 24.28 -11.61
CA SER A 26 26.74 22.88 -11.41
C SER A 26 26.39 22.31 -10.02
N SER A 27 26.57 23.07 -8.97
CA SER A 27 26.25 22.67 -7.58
C SER A 27 24.77 22.36 -7.34
N SER A 28 23.87 23.09 -8.00
CA SER A 28 22.43 22.86 -7.85
C SER A 28 21.94 21.66 -8.69
N LYS A 29 22.65 21.31 -9.77
CA LYS A 29 22.41 20.07 -10.52
C LYS A 29 22.81 18.85 -9.70
N GLU A 30 23.92 18.92 -9.00
CA GLU A 30 24.36 17.86 -8.07
C GLU A 30 23.38 17.67 -6.93
N LEU A 31 22.87 18.77 -6.33
CA LEU A 31 21.85 18.71 -5.30
C LEU A 31 20.54 18.09 -5.82
N ALA A 32 20.08 18.48 -7.01
CA ALA A 32 18.89 17.91 -7.62
C ALA A 32 19.06 16.41 -7.91
N THR A 33 20.21 15.98 -8.41
CA THR A 33 20.53 14.58 -8.65
C THR A 33 20.60 13.81 -7.33
N PHE A 34 21.21 14.36 -6.30
CA PHE A 34 21.26 13.78 -4.96
C PHE A 34 19.86 13.61 -4.36
N LEU A 35 18.99 14.63 -4.45
CA LEU A 35 17.61 14.54 -3.97
C LEU A 35 16.79 13.50 -4.74
N LEU A 36 16.95 13.41 -6.06
CA LEU A 36 16.30 12.37 -6.86
C LEU A 36 16.77 10.96 -6.47
N THR A 37 18.07 10.78 -6.25
CA THR A 37 18.62 9.49 -5.79
C THR A 37 18.11 9.14 -4.40
N LEU A 38 17.99 10.11 -3.50
CA LEU A 38 17.44 9.91 -2.16
C LEU A 38 15.95 9.51 -2.22
N ILE A 39 15.15 10.18 -3.06
CA ILE A 39 13.72 9.87 -3.25
C ILE A 39 13.56 8.44 -3.80
N HIS A 40 14.34 8.05 -4.82
CA HIS A 40 14.34 6.69 -5.34
C HIS A 40 14.75 5.66 -4.27
N GLY A 41 15.76 5.99 -3.45
CA GLY A 41 16.16 5.14 -2.32
C GLY A 41 15.03 4.93 -1.31
N LEU A 42 14.28 5.97 -0.96
CA LEU A 42 13.14 5.88 -0.04
C LEU A 42 11.97 5.08 -0.62
N GLU A 43 11.73 5.18 -1.94
CA GLU A 43 10.75 4.35 -2.64
C GLU A 43 11.12 2.87 -2.57
N MET A 44 12.38 2.54 -2.87
CA MET A 44 12.88 1.17 -2.81
C MET A 44 12.79 0.58 -1.41
N ILE A 45 13.11 1.34 -0.37
CA ILE A 45 12.95 0.91 1.03
C ILE A 45 11.48 0.61 1.34
N ALA A 46 10.54 1.47 0.92
CA ALA A 46 9.12 1.24 1.12
C ALA A 46 8.64 -0.05 0.42
N VAL A 47 9.09 -0.29 -0.82
CA VAL A 47 8.81 -1.53 -1.57
C VAL A 47 9.33 -2.77 -0.84
N VAL A 48 10.57 -2.72 -0.36
CA VAL A 48 11.19 -3.85 0.36
C VAL A 48 10.45 -4.14 1.67
N ILE A 49 10.13 -3.11 2.47
CA ILE A 49 9.37 -3.28 3.72
C ILE A 49 7.97 -3.84 3.43
N TYR A 50 7.30 -3.36 2.39
CA TYR A 50 6.02 -3.86 1.94
C TYR A 50 6.07 -5.37 1.62
N LEU A 51 7.04 -5.78 0.80
CA LEU A 51 7.21 -7.19 0.44
C LEU A 51 7.53 -8.06 1.66
N ILE A 52 8.40 -7.60 2.55
CA ILE A 52 8.73 -8.30 3.80
C ILE A 52 7.47 -8.46 4.66
N ALA A 53 6.66 -7.42 4.81
CA ALA A 53 5.44 -7.47 5.61
C ALA A 53 4.45 -8.54 5.09
N ILE A 54 4.23 -8.60 3.78
CA ILE A 54 3.36 -9.64 3.16
C ILE A 54 3.94 -11.04 3.39
N VAL A 55 5.23 -11.23 3.09
CA VAL A 55 5.88 -12.54 3.21
C VAL A 55 5.84 -13.04 4.66
N VAL A 56 6.20 -12.20 5.62
CA VAL A 56 6.17 -12.53 7.04
C VAL A 56 4.73 -12.81 7.50
N ALA A 57 3.74 -12.01 7.07
CA ALA A 57 2.34 -12.26 7.40
C ALA A 57 1.85 -13.63 6.90
N ASN A 58 2.18 -13.99 5.67
CA ASN A 58 1.78 -15.27 5.09
C ASN A 58 2.48 -16.46 5.78
N LEU A 59 3.78 -16.37 6.04
CA LEU A 59 4.54 -17.45 6.69
C LEU A 59 4.15 -17.63 8.17
N THR A 60 3.96 -16.55 8.91
CA THR A 60 3.50 -16.65 10.30
C THR A 60 2.10 -17.25 10.40
N LEU A 61 1.25 -16.97 9.41
CA LEU A 61 -0.06 -17.58 9.35
C LEU A 61 -0.01 -19.09 9.09
N LEU A 62 0.92 -19.54 8.24
CA LEU A 62 1.18 -20.97 8.00
C LEU A 62 1.60 -21.69 9.28
N TRP A 63 2.47 -21.06 10.08
CA TRP A 63 3.05 -21.68 11.28
C TRP A 63 2.16 -21.60 12.51
N PHE A 64 1.43 -20.51 12.69
CA PHE A 64 0.65 -20.23 13.90
C PHE A 64 -0.88 -20.31 13.69
N GLY A 65 -1.31 -20.53 12.43
CA GLY A 65 -2.72 -20.70 12.09
C GLY A 65 -3.57 -19.40 12.18
N PRO A 66 -4.92 -19.55 12.20
CA PRO A 66 -5.84 -18.41 12.08
C PRO A 66 -5.70 -17.33 13.15
N GLN A 67 -5.25 -17.68 14.35
CA GLN A 67 -5.08 -16.72 15.45
C GLN A 67 -4.01 -15.66 15.14
N ALA A 68 -2.97 -16.04 14.41
CA ALA A 68 -1.94 -15.10 13.96
C ALA A 68 -2.50 -14.03 13.00
N ALA A 69 -3.62 -14.32 12.34
CA ALA A 69 -4.20 -13.39 11.37
C ALA A 69 -4.61 -12.06 11.98
N ILE A 70 -5.06 -12.02 13.23
CA ILE A 70 -5.47 -10.78 13.92
C ILE A 70 -4.22 -9.94 14.25
N ILE A 71 -3.18 -10.58 14.79
CA ILE A 71 -1.92 -9.90 15.14
C ILE A 71 -1.23 -9.37 13.87
N ASN A 72 -1.15 -10.20 12.85
CA ASN A 72 -0.63 -9.81 11.54
C ASN A 72 -1.41 -8.64 10.94
N ALA A 73 -2.75 -8.67 11.06
CA ALA A 73 -3.61 -7.60 10.56
C ALA A 73 -3.30 -6.26 11.22
N PHE A 74 -3.01 -6.26 12.51
CA PHE A 74 -2.68 -5.04 13.25
C PHE A 74 -1.27 -4.51 12.91
N ILE A 75 -0.25 -5.38 12.98
CA ILE A 75 1.15 -4.96 12.87
C ILE A 75 1.58 -4.88 11.41
N LEU A 76 1.47 -6.01 10.68
CA LEU A 76 2.04 -6.13 9.35
C LEU A 76 1.13 -5.56 8.27
N ILE A 77 -0.16 -5.91 8.28
CA ILE A 77 -1.10 -5.43 7.28
C ILE A 77 -1.47 -3.96 7.50
N GLY A 78 -1.54 -3.49 8.76
CA GLY A 78 -1.69 -2.08 9.05
C GLY A 78 -0.53 -1.23 8.51
N LEU A 79 0.71 -1.71 8.64
CA LEU A 79 1.90 -1.10 8.04
C LEU A 79 1.82 -1.15 6.51
N ASP A 80 1.46 -2.30 5.96
CA ASP A 80 1.32 -2.55 4.53
C ASP A 80 0.31 -1.59 3.88
N LEU A 81 -0.86 -1.42 4.47
CA LEU A 81 -1.87 -0.45 4.00
C LEU A 81 -1.32 0.97 3.95
N SER A 82 -0.59 1.39 4.98
CA SER A 82 0.00 2.73 5.04
C SER A 82 1.13 2.93 4.04
N LEU A 83 1.96 1.90 3.81
CA LEU A 83 3.01 1.92 2.78
C LEU A 83 2.40 1.90 1.38
N ARG A 84 1.33 1.13 1.17
CA ARG A 84 0.59 1.07 -0.09
C ARG A 84 0.04 2.45 -0.48
N ASP A 85 -0.59 3.15 0.45
CA ASP A 85 -1.12 4.49 0.20
C ASP A 85 0.01 5.46 -0.19
N LYS A 86 1.16 5.37 0.46
CA LYS A 86 2.35 6.16 0.11
C LYS A 86 2.88 5.83 -1.29
N LEU A 87 3.03 4.56 -1.61
CA LEU A 87 3.50 4.13 -2.93
C LEU A 87 2.49 4.50 -4.02
N HIS A 88 1.19 4.45 -3.70
CA HIS A 88 0.13 4.88 -4.59
C HIS A 88 0.26 6.37 -4.94
N ASP A 89 0.53 7.23 -3.95
CA ASP A 89 0.75 8.66 -4.19
C ASP A 89 2.03 8.93 -5.01
N GLN A 90 3.11 8.19 -4.72
CA GLN A 90 4.38 8.35 -5.43
C GLN A 90 4.31 7.87 -6.89
N TRP A 91 3.57 6.82 -7.16
CA TRP A 91 3.45 6.21 -8.49
C TRP A 91 2.27 6.74 -9.31
N HIS A 92 1.53 7.68 -8.76
CA HIS A 92 0.37 8.25 -9.45
C HIS A 92 0.78 8.77 -10.85
N GLY A 93 0.05 8.34 -11.90
CA GLY A 93 0.35 8.70 -13.29
C GLY A 93 1.44 7.87 -13.97
N ASN A 94 2.13 6.95 -13.26
CA ASN A 94 3.25 6.16 -13.80
C ASN A 94 3.01 4.65 -13.64
N ASN A 95 2.09 4.08 -14.44
CA ASN A 95 1.77 2.65 -14.44
C ASN A 95 1.41 2.07 -13.05
N LEU A 96 0.73 2.87 -12.24
CA LEU A 96 0.37 2.55 -10.86
C LEU A 96 -0.20 1.15 -10.69
N TRP A 97 -1.22 0.79 -11.47
CA TRP A 97 -1.89 -0.51 -11.37
C TRP A 97 -0.96 -1.69 -11.65
N LEU A 98 -0.06 -1.53 -12.64
CA LEU A 98 0.90 -2.58 -12.96
C LEU A 98 1.92 -2.77 -11.84
N LYS A 99 2.41 -1.66 -11.25
CA LYS A 99 3.35 -1.71 -10.12
C LYS A 99 2.71 -2.29 -8.86
N MET A 100 1.46 -1.92 -8.55
CA MET A 100 0.72 -2.50 -7.44
C MET A 100 0.47 -3.99 -7.64
N LEU A 101 0.05 -4.40 -8.82
CA LEU A 101 -0.11 -5.81 -9.16
C LEU A 101 1.22 -6.58 -9.02
N ALA A 102 2.31 -6.01 -9.52
CA ALA A 102 3.64 -6.62 -9.40
C ALA A 102 4.09 -6.79 -7.94
N LEU A 103 3.77 -5.84 -7.05
CA LEU A 103 4.04 -5.97 -5.62
C LEU A 103 3.24 -7.12 -4.98
N ILE A 104 1.94 -7.16 -5.23
CA ILE A 104 1.06 -8.21 -4.67
C ILE A 104 1.52 -9.59 -5.16
N CYS A 105 1.71 -9.74 -6.47
CA CYS A 105 2.20 -10.99 -7.06
C CYS A 105 3.62 -11.34 -6.58
N GLY A 106 4.50 -10.34 -6.48
CA GLY A 106 5.88 -10.52 -6.03
C GLY A 106 5.94 -11.04 -4.59
N GLY A 107 5.17 -10.47 -3.67
CA GLY A 107 5.07 -10.95 -2.28
C GLY A 107 4.58 -12.40 -2.20
N SER A 108 3.59 -12.77 -3.02
CA SER A 108 3.07 -14.14 -3.08
C SER A 108 4.07 -15.12 -3.68
N ILE A 109 4.75 -14.74 -4.77
CA ILE A 109 5.79 -15.57 -5.39
C ILE A 109 6.94 -15.81 -4.40
N ILE A 110 7.42 -14.77 -3.72
CA ILE A 110 8.49 -14.90 -2.71
C ILE A 110 8.03 -15.81 -1.57
N THR A 111 6.80 -15.65 -1.07
CA THR A 111 6.24 -16.51 -0.01
C THR A 111 6.28 -18.00 -0.42
N VAL A 112 5.79 -18.32 -1.61
CA VAL A 112 5.74 -19.70 -2.12
C VAL A 112 7.14 -20.25 -2.41
N ALA A 113 8.05 -19.41 -2.90
CA ALA A 113 9.45 -19.80 -3.13
C ALA A 113 10.19 -20.13 -1.81
N LEU A 114 9.85 -19.45 -0.71
CA LEU A 114 10.40 -19.74 0.61
C LEU A 114 9.77 -20.98 1.26
N ASN A 115 8.46 -21.17 1.08
CA ASN A 115 7.76 -22.34 1.56
C ASN A 115 6.55 -22.67 0.68
N TRP A 116 6.62 -23.78 -0.03
CA TRP A 116 5.56 -24.24 -0.94
C TRP A 116 4.23 -24.51 -0.23
N GLU A 117 4.26 -24.92 1.03
CA GLU A 117 3.05 -25.17 1.82
C GLU A 117 2.21 -23.88 2.05
N ALA A 118 2.82 -22.70 1.89
CA ALA A 118 2.14 -21.42 1.98
C ALA A 118 1.32 -21.06 0.71
N LEU A 119 1.33 -21.91 -0.34
CA LEU A 119 0.64 -21.63 -1.60
C LEU A 119 -0.85 -21.27 -1.43
N PRO A 120 -1.67 -21.98 -0.64
CA PRO A 120 -3.07 -21.62 -0.44
C PRO A 120 -3.23 -20.23 0.24
N ILE A 121 -2.37 -19.93 1.21
CA ILE A 121 -2.36 -18.64 1.92
C ILE A 121 -1.95 -17.51 0.97
N ALA A 122 -0.91 -17.72 0.16
CA ALA A 122 -0.43 -16.74 -0.80
C ALA A 122 -1.48 -16.41 -1.89
N ILE A 123 -2.19 -17.42 -2.39
CA ILE A 123 -3.31 -17.23 -3.32
C ILE A 123 -4.46 -16.47 -2.65
N ALA A 124 -4.85 -16.84 -1.43
CA ALA A 124 -5.89 -16.17 -0.67
C ALA A 124 -5.54 -14.69 -0.42
N SER A 125 -4.29 -14.42 -0.02
CA SER A 125 -3.76 -13.08 0.22
C SER A 125 -3.80 -12.22 -1.04
N SER A 126 -3.27 -12.71 -2.15
CA SER A 126 -3.29 -12.00 -3.44
C SER A 126 -4.72 -11.69 -3.89
N THR A 127 -5.61 -12.67 -3.82
CA THR A 127 -7.01 -12.52 -4.24
C THR A 127 -7.72 -11.49 -3.37
N ALA A 128 -7.56 -11.58 -2.05
CA ALA A 128 -8.15 -10.64 -1.11
C ALA A 128 -7.66 -9.20 -1.35
N PHE A 129 -6.36 -8.99 -1.53
CA PHE A 129 -5.81 -7.67 -1.84
C PHE A 129 -6.30 -7.11 -3.16
N LEU A 130 -6.40 -7.93 -4.20
CA LEU A 130 -6.92 -7.49 -5.50
C LEU A 130 -8.39 -7.08 -5.41
N VAL A 131 -9.23 -7.90 -4.79
CA VAL A 131 -10.67 -7.59 -4.65
C VAL A 131 -10.88 -6.40 -3.74
N ALA A 132 -10.16 -6.32 -2.62
CA ALA A 132 -10.20 -5.16 -1.72
C ALA A 132 -9.75 -3.88 -2.42
N GLY A 133 -8.67 -3.93 -3.22
CA GLY A 133 -8.19 -2.80 -4.01
C GLY A 133 -9.19 -2.32 -5.06
N ILE A 134 -9.88 -3.23 -5.73
CA ILE A 134 -10.97 -2.88 -6.66
C ILE A 134 -12.13 -2.25 -5.90
N GLY A 135 -12.56 -2.83 -4.78
CA GLY A 135 -13.63 -2.29 -3.94
C GLY A 135 -13.33 -0.90 -3.41
N ASP A 136 -12.10 -0.70 -2.91
CA ASP A 136 -11.59 0.60 -2.49
C ASP A 136 -11.66 1.63 -3.62
N ALA A 137 -11.13 1.31 -4.79
CA ALA A 137 -11.11 2.20 -5.96
C ALA A 137 -12.53 2.57 -6.43
N LEU A 138 -13.45 1.61 -6.45
CA LEU A 138 -14.84 1.85 -6.83
C LEU A 138 -15.55 2.76 -5.82
N LEU A 139 -15.38 2.51 -4.53
CA LEU A 139 -15.99 3.35 -3.50
C LEU A 139 -15.36 4.74 -3.45
N TYR A 140 -14.05 4.84 -3.59
CA TYR A 140 -13.35 6.11 -3.71
C TYR A 140 -13.88 6.96 -4.87
N ALA A 141 -14.11 6.33 -6.02
CA ALA A 141 -14.72 7.01 -7.17
C ALA A 141 -16.17 7.46 -6.90
N ARG A 142 -16.97 6.64 -6.22
CA ARG A 142 -18.35 6.93 -5.85
C ARG A 142 -18.47 8.07 -4.84
N LEU A 143 -17.49 8.15 -3.93
CA LEU A 143 -17.42 9.19 -2.89
C LEU A 143 -16.78 10.50 -3.37
N ARG A 144 -16.53 10.69 -4.65
CA ARG A 144 -15.87 11.88 -5.24
C ARG A 144 -16.50 13.23 -4.85
N LYS A 145 -17.81 13.24 -4.56
CA LYS A 145 -18.54 14.44 -4.14
C LYS A 145 -18.27 14.87 -2.69
N TYR A 146 -17.70 13.99 -1.88
CA TYR A 146 -17.41 14.27 -0.48
C TYR A 146 -15.98 14.80 -0.28
N ARG A 147 -15.71 15.35 0.91
CA ARG A 147 -14.37 15.82 1.29
C ARG A 147 -13.35 14.68 1.25
N PHE A 148 -12.09 15.01 0.99
CA PHE A 148 -10.99 14.03 0.85
C PHE A 148 -10.94 13.01 1.98
N LEU A 149 -11.02 13.47 3.25
CA LEU A 149 -10.96 12.58 4.43
C LEU A 149 -12.09 11.54 4.45
N ILE A 150 -13.32 11.94 4.11
CA ILE A 150 -14.48 11.03 4.07
C ILE A 150 -14.29 10.00 2.95
N ARG A 151 -13.80 10.46 1.80
CA ARG A 151 -13.55 9.60 0.64
C ARG A 151 -12.47 8.58 0.91
N SER A 152 -11.32 9.02 1.43
CA SER A 152 -10.18 8.16 1.73
C SER A 152 -10.47 7.17 2.85
N ASN A 153 -10.96 7.64 3.99
CA ASN A 153 -11.29 6.76 5.11
C ASN A 153 -12.45 5.80 4.79
N GLY A 154 -13.47 6.28 4.07
CA GLY A 154 -14.60 5.44 3.67
C GLY A 154 -14.19 4.31 2.74
N SER A 155 -13.34 4.58 1.75
CA SER A 155 -12.84 3.56 0.83
C SER A 155 -11.90 2.57 1.54
N ASN A 156 -11.00 3.03 2.39
CA ASN A 156 -10.10 2.18 3.17
C ASN A 156 -10.86 1.23 4.11
N ILE A 157 -11.92 1.70 4.76
CA ILE A 157 -12.78 0.85 5.60
C ILE A 157 -13.44 -0.24 4.77
N ALA A 158 -13.98 0.10 3.59
CA ALA A 158 -14.60 -0.89 2.71
C ALA A 158 -13.60 -1.90 2.16
N GLY A 159 -12.42 -1.45 1.71
CA GLY A 159 -11.33 -2.34 1.30
C GLY A 159 -10.90 -3.29 2.42
N SER A 160 -10.73 -2.77 3.64
CA SER A 160 -10.39 -3.59 4.81
C SER A 160 -11.50 -4.59 5.17
N ALA A 161 -12.77 -4.23 5.02
CA ALA A 161 -13.88 -5.15 5.26
C ALA A 161 -13.89 -6.30 4.24
N LEU A 162 -13.75 -5.99 2.94
CA LEU A 162 -13.68 -6.99 1.87
C LEU A 162 -12.50 -7.95 2.08
N ASP A 163 -11.31 -7.42 2.34
CA ASP A 163 -10.12 -8.21 2.57
C ASP A 163 -10.27 -9.12 3.81
N SER A 164 -10.84 -8.60 4.89
CA SER A 164 -11.05 -9.37 6.13
C SER A 164 -12.07 -10.50 6.00
N VAL A 165 -13.00 -10.41 5.07
CA VAL A 165 -13.94 -11.51 4.76
C VAL A 165 -13.30 -12.52 3.81
N ILE A 166 -12.69 -12.05 2.72
CA ILE A 166 -12.20 -12.91 1.63
C ILE A 166 -10.98 -13.70 2.09
N PHE A 167 -10.00 -13.03 2.71
CA PHE A 167 -8.72 -13.64 3.05
C PHE A 167 -8.85 -14.86 3.96
N PRO A 168 -9.44 -14.80 5.19
CA PRO A 168 -9.52 -15.96 6.07
C PRO A 168 -10.43 -17.06 5.50
N THR A 169 -11.50 -16.67 4.80
CA THR A 169 -12.43 -17.64 4.20
C THR A 169 -11.71 -18.46 3.12
N MET A 170 -10.88 -17.83 2.27
CA MET A 170 -10.11 -18.53 1.26
C MET A 170 -8.91 -19.28 1.83
N ALA A 171 -8.17 -18.68 2.78
CA ALA A 171 -6.95 -19.25 3.34
C ALA A 171 -7.23 -20.52 4.15
N PHE A 172 -8.33 -20.56 4.87
CA PHE A 172 -8.69 -21.67 5.76
C PHE A 172 -9.87 -22.52 5.26
N GLY A 173 -10.55 -22.09 4.19
CA GLY A 173 -11.69 -22.80 3.63
C GLY A 173 -12.95 -22.79 4.51
N VAL A 174 -12.97 -22.01 5.59
CA VAL A 174 -14.05 -21.94 6.57
C VAL A 174 -14.36 -20.48 6.89
N PHE A 175 -15.66 -20.16 6.99
CA PHE A 175 -16.11 -18.86 7.43
C PHE A 175 -15.97 -18.72 8.95
N MET A 176 -15.08 -17.82 9.42
CA MET A 176 -14.73 -17.61 10.82
C MET A 176 -15.06 -16.18 11.25
N PRO A 177 -16.29 -15.90 11.75
CA PRO A 177 -16.74 -14.54 12.06
C PRO A 177 -15.83 -13.80 13.06
N GLU A 178 -15.31 -14.50 14.06
CA GLU A 178 -14.42 -13.94 15.08
C GLU A 178 -13.10 -13.46 14.48
N ILE A 179 -12.50 -14.27 13.61
CA ILE A 179 -11.27 -13.91 12.91
C ILE A 179 -11.52 -12.75 11.92
N ILE A 180 -12.63 -12.80 11.19
CA ILE A 180 -13.04 -11.75 10.24
C ILE A 180 -13.20 -10.41 10.97
N LEU A 181 -13.96 -10.38 12.06
CA LEU A 181 -14.18 -9.16 12.83
C LEU A 181 -12.89 -8.67 13.49
N GLY A 182 -12.12 -9.58 14.08
CA GLY A 182 -10.84 -9.27 14.70
C GLY A 182 -9.86 -8.67 13.70
N GLN A 183 -9.71 -9.25 12.51
CA GLN A 183 -8.87 -8.72 11.45
C GLN A 183 -9.35 -7.34 10.96
N PHE A 184 -10.66 -7.18 10.76
CA PHE A 184 -11.21 -5.89 10.31
C PHE A 184 -10.87 -4.76 11.29
N VAL A 185 -11.16 -4.96 12.58
CA VAL A 185 -10.84 -3.97 13.62
C VAL A 185 -9.33 -3.73 13.70
N ALA A 186 -8.54 -4.81 13.66
CA ALA A 186 -7.07 -4.73 13.72
C ALA A 186 -6.47 -3.96 12.52
N LYS A 187 -6.98 -4.17 11.30
CA LYS A 187 -6.53 -3.44 10.10
C LYS A 187 -6.85 -1.95 10.17
N VAL A 188 -8.08 -1.62 10.59
CA VAL A 188 -8.49 -0.21 10.72
C VAL A 188 -7.66 0.49 11.81
N ALA A 189 -7.49 -0.12 12.97
CA ALA A 189 -6.70 0.45 14.06
C ALA A 189 -5.20 0.50 13.72
N GLY A 190 -4.64 -0.58 13.20
CA GLY A 190 -3.23 -0.67 12.79
C GLY A 190 -2.91 0.33 11.67
N GLY A 191 -3.76 0.41 10.64
CA GLY A 191 -3.60 1.36 9.54
C GLY A 191 -3.62 2.81 10.03
N ALA A 192 -4.52 3.17 10.95
CA ALA A 192 -4.56 4.51 11.52
C ALA A 192 -3.29 4.84 12.33
N ILE A 193 -2.80 3.91 13.15
CA ILE A 193 -1.58 4.09 13.95
C ILE A 193 -0.36 4.22 13.04
N TRP A 194 -0.19 3.33 12.07
CA TRP A 194 0.94 3.37 11.16
C TRP A 194 0.93 4.62 10.27
N SER A 195 -0.24 5.05 9.79
CA SER A 195 -0.37 6.30 9.03
C SER A 195 0.06 7.50 9.86
N PHE A 196 -0.31 7.55 11.15
CA PHE A 196 0.13 8.61 12.06
C PHE A 196 1.64 8.58 12.30
N ILE A 197 2.24 7.40 12.52
CA ILE A 197 3.69 7.23 12.74
C ILE A 197 4.46 7.68 11.49
N LEU A 198 4.06 7.19 10.32
CA LEU A 198 4.70 7.52 9.06
C LEU A 198 4.60 9.01 8.75
N GLN A 199 3.42 9.62 8.92
CA GLN A 199 3.23 11.05 8.72
C GLN A 199 4.16 11.89 9.60
N LYS A 200 4.26 11.55 10.90
CA LYS A 200 5.13 12.26 11.84
C LYS A 200 6.62 12.15 11.48
N THR A 201 7.03 10.98 11.00
CA THR A 201 8.41 10.74 10.56
C THR A 201 8.76 11.55 9.31
N TYR A 202 7.84 11.66 8.37
CA TYR A 202 8.05 12.43 7.14
C TYR A 202 8.03 13.94 7.35
N LEU A 203 7.12 14.47 8.17
CA LEU A 203 7.07 15.89 8.50
C LEU A 203 8.32 16.37 9.26
N LYS A 204 8.93 15.49 10.08
CA LYS A 204 10.17 15.80 10.80
C LYS A 204 11.38 15.91 9.88
N ASN A 205 11.38 15.22 8.73
CA ASN A 205 12.46 15.24 7.76
C ASN A 205 12.28 16.31 6.66
N ALA A 206 11.14 17.02 6.66
CA ALA A 206 10.82 18.09 5.72
C ALA A 206 11.08 19.51 6.27
N ASN A 207 11.40 19.63 7.57
CA ASN A 207 11.86 20.85 8.26
C ASN A 207 13.37 20.74 8.55
#